data_980ad77230e12236b5ffddcea7b03fe4
#
_entry.id   980ad77230e12236b5ffddcea7b03fe4
#
_cell.length_a   1.000
_cell.length_b   1.000
_cell.length_c   1.000
_cell.angle_alpha   90.00
_cell.angle_beta   90.00
_cell.angle_gamma   90.00
#
_symmetry.space_group_name_H-M   'P 1'
#
loop_
_entity.id
_entity.type
_entity.pdbx_description
1 polymer ?
#
loop_
_entity_poly.entity_id
_entity_poly.type
_entity_poly.pdbx_seq_one_letter_code
_entity_poly.pdbx_strand_id
1 'polypeptide(L)' 'MDLLEIEEKRTLSREDAAKLLHQIADALEQQNKLHFKREGLKFVVDVTDQVEVELELEVGDDGNSLEIEINW' A
#
# COMPACT_ATOMS: atom_id res chain seq x y z
N MET A 1 -12.17 -0.83 16.21
CA MET A 1 -12.98 0.08 15.39
C MET A 1 -12.09 0.87 14.45
N ASP A 2 -12.45 0.91 13.19
CA ASP A 2 -11.68 1.66 12.21
C ASP A 2 -12.07 3.14 12.26
N LEU A 3 -11.07 4.00 12.39
CA LEU A 3 -11.26 5.45 12.34
C LEU A 3 -11.35 5.96 10.91
N LEU A 4 -10.63 5.30 10.00
CA LEU A 4 -10.58 5.64 8.60
C LEU A 4 -10.18 4.41 7.80
N GLU A 5 -10.87 4.17 6.71
CA GLU A 5 -10.49 3.12 5.77
C GLU A 5 -10.56 3.66 4.36
N ILE A 6 -9.46 3.52 3.62
CA ILE A 6 -9.38 3.92 2.22
C ILE A 6 -8.99 2.69 1.40
N GLU A 7 -9.86 2.32 0.48
CA GLU A 7 -9.61 1.20 -0.42
C GLU A 7 -9.65 1.69 -1.86
N GLU A 8 -8.64 1.31 -2.63
CA GLU A 8 -8.57 1.62 -4.05
C GLU A 8 -8.35 0.35 -4.84
N LYS A 9 -9.04 0.23 -5.95
CA LYS A 9 -8.85 -0.89 -6.87
C LYS A 9 -8.69 -0.34 -8.28
N ARG A 10 -7.57 -0.67 -8.92
CA ARG A 10 -7.27 -0.22 -10.27
C ARG A 10 -6.68 -1.36 -11.08
N THR A 11 -6.94 -1.34 -12.39
CA THR A 11 -6.26 -2.22 -13.32
C THR A 11 -5.12 -1.43 -13.95
N LEU A 12 -3.90 -1.90 -13.74
CA LEU A 12 -2.68 -1.23 -14.20
C LEU A 12 -1.82 -2.21 -14.99
N SER A 13 -0.94 -1.67 -15.82
CA SER A 13 0.14 -2.48 -16.35
C SER A 13 1.05 -2.93 -15.22
N ARG A 14 1.80 -4.00 -15.43
CA ARG A 14 2.77 -4.48 -14.46
C ARG A 14 3.79 -3.40 -14.11
N GLU A 15 4.22 -2.65 -15.10
CA GLU A 15 5.19 -1.57 -14.95
C GLU A 15 4.62 -0.41 -14.12
N ASP A 16 3.37 -0.05 -14.34
CA ASP A 16 2.73 1.01 -13.56
C ASP A 16 2.45 0.55 -12.12
N ALA A 17 2.11 -0.72 -11.93
CA ALA A 17 1.99 -1.29 -10.59
C ALA A 17 3.32 -1.20 -9.83
N ALA A 18 4.43 -1.48 -10.51
CA ALA A 18 5.76 -1.36 -9.93
C ALA A 18 6.07 0.08 -9.52
N LYS A 19 5.71 1.07 -10.35
CA LYS A 19 5.89 2.48 -10.03
C LYS A 19 5.13 2.89 -8.78
N LEU A 20 3.90 2.39 -8.64
CA LEU A 20 3.10 2.64 -7.46
C LEU A 20 3.77 2.10 -6.19
N LEU A 21 4.31 0.88 -6.26
CA LEU A 21 5.03 0.28 -5.14
C LEU A 21 6.30 1.06 -4.80
N HIS A 22 7.02 1.55 -5.81
CA HIS A 22 8.21 2.39 -5.58
C HIS A 22 7.84 3.67 -4.84
N GLN A 23 6.72 4.30 -5.18
CA GLN A 23 6.27 5.52 -4.50
C GLN A 23 5.96 5.24 -3.02
N ILE A 24 5.32 4.12 -2.73
CA ILE A 24 5.03 3.71 -1.36
C ILE A 24 6.33 3.44 -0.61
N ALA A 25 7.25 2.73 -1.24
CA ALA A 25 8.55 2.42 -0.64
C ALA A 25 9.33 3.69 -0.31
N ASP A 26 9.36 4.65 -1.24
CA ASP A 26 10.06 5.92 -1.03
C ASP A 26 9.44 6.71 0.12
N ALA A 27 8.12 6.73 0.22
CA ALA A 27 7.43 7.43 1.31
C ALA A 27 7.79 6.82 2.67
N LEU A 28 7.82 5.49 2.75
CA LEU A 28 8.22 4.81 3.98
C LEU A 28 9.66 5.08 4.36
N GLU A 29 10.56 5.06 3.38
CA GLU A 29 12.00 5.22 3.64
C GLU A 29 12.39 6.65 3.95
N GLN A 30 11.84 7.61 3.22
CA GLN A 30 12.32 9.00 3.25
C GLN A 30 11.48 9.93 4.11
N GLN A 31 10.19 9.66 4.27
CA GLN A 31 9.27 10.59 4.91
C GLN A 31 8.64 10.07 6.19
N ASN A 32 8.70 8.79 6.45
CA ASN A 32 8.03 8.14 7.59
C ASN A 32 6.52 8.42 7.60
N LYS A 33 5.95 8.71 6.44
CA LYS A 33 4.55 9.09 6.30
C LYS A 33 3.97 8.52 5.02
N LEU A 34 2.69 8.20 5.08
CA LEU A 34 1.91 7.83 3.91
C LEU A 34 0.91 8.93 3.60
N HIS A 35 0.82 9.27 2.33
CA HIS A 35 -0.08 10.31 1.84
C HIS A 35 -1.13 9.67 0.95
N PHE A 36 -2.39 9.89 1.29
CA PHE A 36 -3.52 9.43 0.50
C PHE A 36 -4.42 10.60 0.17
N LYS A 37 -4.99 10.58 -1.02
CA LYS A 37 -5.91 11.61 -1.48
C LYS A 37 -7.19 10.96 -1.95
N ARG A 38 -8.31 11.41 -1.40
CA ARG A 38 -9.62 10.90 -1.78
C ARG A 38 -10.63 12.04 -1.76
N GLU A 39 -11.37 12.19 -2.86
CA GLU A 39 -12.42 13.21 -2.98
C GLU A 39 -11.93 14.62 -2.66
N GLY A 40 -10.69 14.93 -3.08
CA GLY A 40 -10.09 16.22 -2.82
C GLY A 40 -9.51 16.41 -1.42
N LEU A 41 -9.72 15.45 -0.52
CA LEU A 41 -9.15 15.48 0.82
C LEU A 41 -7.83 14.73 0.86
N LYS A 42 -6.87 15.32 1.56
CA LYS A 42 -5.54 14.75 1.72
C LYS A 42 -5.39 14.16 3.12
N PHE A 43 -5.01 12.90 3.18
CA PHE A 43 -4.77 12.20 4.43
C PHE A 43 -3.29 11.91 4.57
N VAL A 44 -2.72 12.17 5.74
CA VAL A 44 -1.33 11.90 6.06
C VAL A 44 -1.29 11.04 7.30
N VAL A 45 -0.64 9.88 7.20
CA VAL A 45 -0.54 8.93 8.31
C VAL A 45 0.92 8.70 8.63
N ASP A 46 1.29 8.89 9.89
CA ASP A 46 2.65 8.64 10.36
C ASP A 46 2.91 7.14 10.48
N VAL A 47 4.12 6.72 10.14
CA VAL A 47 4.55 5.33 10.23
C VAL A 47 5.66 5.23 11.29
N THR A 48 5.54 4.27 12.18
CA THR A 48 6.52 4.05 13.25
C THR A 48 7.84 3.50 12.68
N ASP A 49 8.91 3.57 13.48
CA ASP A 49 10.25 3.11 13.06
C ASP A 49 10.28 1.62 12.73
N GLN A 50 9.53 0.83 13.46
CA GLN A 50 9.43 -0.61 13.22
C GLN A 50 8.03 -0.96 12.82
N VAL A 51 7.91 -1.82 11.84
CA VAL A 51 6.63 -2.27 11.29
C VAL A 51 6.65 -3.78 11.14
N GLU A 52 5.48 -4.38 11.14
CA GLU A 52 5.32 -5.79 10.84
C GLU A 52 4.91 -5.92 9.37
N VAL A 53 5.65 -6.73 8.62
CA VAL A 53 5.39 -6.94 7.19
C VAL A 53 4.97 -8.38 6.97
N GLU A 54 3.84 -8.56 6.31
CA GLU A 54 3.34 -9.87 5.92
C GLU A 54 3.25 -9.95 4.41
N LEU A 55 3.88 -10.96 3.83
CA LEU A 55 3.84 -11.22 2.39
C LEU A 55 3.14 -12.55 2.16
N GLU A 56 2.19 -12.56 1.25
CA GLU A 56 1.48 -13.78 0.89
C GLU A 56 1.42 -13.91 -0.63
N LEU A 57 1.91 -15.03 -1.13
CA LEU A 57 1.82 -15.40 -2.55
C LEU A 57 0.87 -16.58 -2.67
N GLU A 58 -0.14 -16.43 -3.49
CA GLU A 58 -1.08 -17.51 -3.76
C GLU A 58 -1.13 -17.78 -5.26
N VAL A 59 -0.94 -19.03 -5.63
CA VAL A 59 -0.97 -19.48 -7.03
C VAL A 59 -2.07 -20.50 -7.17
N GLY A 60 -3.05 -20.22 -8.01
CA GLY A 60 -4.20 -21.10 -8.20
C GLY A 60 -4.61 -21.22 -9.67
N ASP A 61 -5.56 -22.09 -9.92
CA ASP A 61 -6.06 -22.35 -11.27
C ASP A 61 -6.79 -21.14 -11.86
N ASP A 62 -7.44 -20.35 -11.01
CA ASP A 62 -8.26 -19.21 -11.42
C ASP A 62 -7.48 -17.89 -11.43
N GLY A 63 -6.21 -17.92 -11.06
CA GLY A 63 -5.37 -16.73 -11.01
C GLY A 63 -4.41 -16.76 -9.85
N ASN A 64 -3.58 -15.72 -9.80
CA ASN A 64 -2.54 -15.57 -8.79
C ASN A 64 -2.70 -14.26 -8.06
N SER A 65 -2.22 -14.21 -6.81
CA SER A 65 -2.22 -12.98 -6.04
C SER A 65 -0.97 -12.83 -5.20
N LEU A 66 -0.54 -11.60 -5.06
CA LEU A 66 0.51 -11.22 -4.12
C LEU A 66 -0.06 -10.16 -3.19
N GLU A 67 -0.07 -10.45 -1.91
CA GLU A 67 -0.53 -9.51 -0.90
C GLU A 67 0.65 -9.02 -0.07
N ILE A 68 0.68 -7.73 0.17
CA ILE A 68 1.68 -7.09 1.00
C ILE A 68 0.92 -6.30 2.06
N GLU A 69 1.11 -6.66 3.31
CA GLU A 69 0.47 -5.98 4.43
C GLU A 69 1.53 -5.44 5.36
N ILE A 70 1.40 -4.17 5.72
CA ILE A 70 2.31 -3.48 6.62
C ILE A 70 1.48 -2.92 7.77
N ASN A 71 1.80 -3.33 8.99
CA ASN A 71 1.07 -2.95 10.20
C ASN A 71 1.99 -2.24 11.19
N TRP A 72 1.44 -1.23 11.84
CA TRP A 72 2.14 -0.48 12.88
C TRP A 72 1.17 0.13 13.89
#